data_0820fd1e3b4f972d5699ce5f7ceae020
#
_entry.id   0820fd1e3b4f972d5699ce5f7ceae020
#
_cell.length_a   1.000
_cell.length_b   1.000
_cell.length_c   1.000
_cell.angle_alpha   90.00
_cell.angle_beta   90.00
_cell.angle_gamma   90.00
#
_symmetry.space_group_name_H-M   'P 1'
#
loop_
_entity.id
_entity.type
_entity.pdbx_description
1 polymer ?
#
loop_
_entity_poly.entity_id
_entity_poly.type
_entity_poly.pdbx_seq_one_letter_code
_entity_poly.pdbx_strand_id
1 'polypeptide(L)'
;SVFTAAFNGVKYIFTQLGQGEKIEMTAFVSALLLVCAFTIVFGRFFCGFACAFGSLGDAMHAIYGIICKKRKKKPRCIKPELAKKLVLIKYGILLLIALCCFAGVYQKARGTSPWDVFSMLHAGNFRLSSYIPGIVLLVLILVGMFFEERFFCRFLCPMGAVFSLLPILPFFTLHRKRENCIRGCSACTRQCPSAVELPSDGSVEISGDCFQCQKCIDTCPKGNIRCGVKELQGNEILFTL
;
A
#
# COMPACT_ATOMS: atom_id res chain seq x y z
N SER A 1 9.73 4.81 -12.70
CA SER A 1 8.69 3.76 -12.54
C SER A 1 7.31 4.38 -12.76
N VAL A 2 6.32 3.56 -13.13
CA VAL A 2 4.93 4.02 -13.38
C VAL A 2 4.33 4.71 -12.14
N PHE A 3 4.67 4.25 -10.95
CA PHE A 3 4.25 4.90 -9.70
C PHE A 3 4.82 6.30 -9.51
N THR A 4 6.08 6.50 -9.84
CA THR A 4 6.69 7.82 -9.77
C THR A 4 5.98 8.77 -10.74
N ALA A 5 5.63 8.29 -11.93
CA ALA A 5 4.88 9.06 -12.92
C ALA A 5 3.47 9.39 -12.41
N ALA A 6 2.74 8.40 -11.86
CA ALA A 6 1.41 8.61 -11.28
C ALA A 6 1.44 9.59 -10.09
N PHE A 7 2.44 9.47 -9.21
CA PHE A 7 2.59 10.41 -8.10
C PHE A 7 2.93 11.83 -8.57
N ASN A 8 3.73 11.96 -9.62
CA ASN A 8 3.97 13.25 -10.26
C ASN A 8 2.70 13.81 -10.88
N GLY A 9 1.80 12.97 -11.38
CA GLY A 9 0.46 13.37 -11.82
C GLY A 9 -0.38 13.99 -10.71
N VAL A 10 -0.39 13.38 -9.52
CA VAL A 10 -1.06 13.96 -8.34
C VAL A 10 -0.49 15.33 -8.01
N LYS A 11 0.84 15.46 -7.94
CA LYS A 11 1.51 16.73 -7.65
C LYS A 11 1.20 17.79 -8.70
N TYR A 12 1.23 17.42 -9.97
CA TYR A 12 0.92 18.30 -11.09
C TYR A 12 -0.49 18.86 -10.99
N ILE A 13 -1.50 18.00 -10.75
CA ILE A 13 -2.90 18.44 -10.62
C ILE A 13 -3.05 19.47 -9.51
N PHE A 14 -2.50 19.22 -8.32
CA PHE A 14 -2.60 20.17 -7.21
C PHE A 14 -1.83 21.47 -7.45
N THR A 15 -0.72 21.41 -8.18
CA THR A 15 0.04 22.63 -8.56
C THR A 15 -0.75 23.48 -9.54
N GLN A 16 -1.34 22.88 -10.56
CA GLN A 16 -2.14 23.60 -11.55
C GLN A 16 -3.41 24.21 -10.93
N LEU A 17 -4.07 23.47 -10.04
CA LEU A 17 -5.20 23.99 -9.27
C LEU A 17 -4.81 25.21 -8.42
N GLY A 18 -3.62 25.18 -7.80
CA GLY A 18 -3.12 26.32 -7.00
C GLY A 18 -2.74 27.53 -7.82
N GLN A 19 -2.35 27.36 -9.08
CA GLN A 19 -2.00 28.43 -10.02
C GLN A 19 -3.21 28.92 -10.82
N GLY A 20 -4.36 28.24 -10.72
CA GLY A 20 -5.56 28.56 -11.50
C GLY A 20 -5.42 28.25 -12.99
N GLU A 21 -4.45 27.41 -13.37
CA GLU A 21 -4.20 27.01 -14.74
C GLU A 21 -5.03 25.77 -15.12
N LYS A 22 -5.25 25.62 -16.44
CA LYS A 22 -5.98 24.45 -16.96
C LYS A 22 -5.12 23.19 -16.82
N ILE A 23 -5.77 22.09 -16.39
CA ILE A 23 -5.12 20.79 -16.32
C ILE A 23 -5.02 20.22 -17.73
N GLU A 24 -3.80 20.11 -18.26
CA GLU A 24 -3.54 19.47 -19.54
C GLU A 24 -3.29 17.99 -19.36
N MET A 25 -3.66 17.20 -20.40
CA MET A 25 -3.42 15.75 -20.42
C MET A 25 -1.95 15.46 -20.69
N THR A 26 -1.14 15.54 -19.63
CA THR A 26 0.28 15.18 -19.68
C THR A 26 0.47 13.65 -19.50
N ALA A 27 1.65 13.14 -19.86
CA ALA A 27 2.01 11.75 -19.62
C ALA A 27 1.91 11.35 -18.13
N PHE A 28 2.06 12.30 -17.20
CA PHE A 28 1.90 12.06 -15.77
C PHE A 28 0.44 11.89 -15.36
N VAL A 29 -0.46 12.70 -15.95
CA VAL A 29 -1.91 12.59 -15.71
C VAL A 29 -2.46 11.30 -16.30
N SER A 30 -2.05 10.94 -17.52
CA SER A 30 -2.47 9.67 -18.14
C SER A 30 -1.96 8.45 -17.35
N ALA A 31 -0.73 8.47 -16.83
CA ALA A 31 -0.21 7.43 -15.95
C ALA A 31 -1.01 7.33 -14.65
N LEU A 32 -1.39 8.47 -14.05
CA LEU A 32 -2.23 8.48 -12.85
C LEU A 32 -3.60 7.87 -13.12
N LEU A 33 -4.27 8.27 -14.21
CA LEU A 33 -5.58 7.73 -14.59
C LEU A 33 -5.52 6.23 -14.85
N LEU A 34 -4.48 5.76 -15.55
CA LEU A 34 -4.27 4.35 -15.83
C LEU A 34 -4.12 3.54 -14.52
N VAL A 35 -3.28 4.02 -13.61
CA VAL A 35 -3.05 3.34 -12.32
C VAL A 35 -4.29 3.39 -11.44
N CYS A 36 -5.05 4.48 -11.44
CA CYS A 36 -6.32 4.57 -10.72
C CYS A 36 -7.37 3.62 -11.31
N ALA A 37 -7.52 3.58 -12.62
CA ALA A 37 -8.44 2.64 -13.30
C ALA A 37 -8.07 1.18 -12.99
N PHE A 38 -6.79 0.85 -13.07
CA PHE A 38 -6.30 -0.48 -12.69
C PHE A 38 -6.61 -0.80 -11.22
N THR A 39 -6.43 0.17 -10.31
CA THR A 39 -6.71 -0.02 -8.88
C THR A 39 -8.20 -0.19 -8.61
N ILE A 40 -9.08 0.49 -9.34
CA ILE A 40 -10.53 0.32 -9.23
C ILE A 40 -10.95 -1.10 -9.62
N VAL A 41 -10.36 -1.66 -10.69
CA VAL A 41 -10.72 -3.00 -11.20
C VAL A 41 -10.08 -4.10 -10.36
N PHE A 42 -8.77 -4.02 -10.11
CA PHE A 42 -7.98 -5.09 -9.49
C PHE A 42 -7.65 -4.82 -8.02
N GLY A 43 -8.16 -3.74 -7.44
CA GLY A 43 -7.77 -3.32 -6.10
C GLY A 43 -6.29 -2.94 -6.03
N ARG A 44 -5.72 -3.04 -4.83
CA ARG A 44 -4.30 -2.72 -4.57
C ARG A 44 -3.34 -3.86 -4.92
N PHE A 45 -3.72 -4.74 -5.82
CA PHE A 45 -2.90 -5.88 -6.27
C PHE A 45 -1.48 -5.44 -6.68
N PHE A 46 -1.38 -4.32 -7.37
CA PHE A 46 -0.10 -3.75 -7.79
C PHE A 46 0.81 -3.42 -6.61
N CYS A 47 0.26 -2.90 -5.50
CA CYS A 47 1.03 -2.67 -4.28
C CYS A 47 1.46 -3.97 -3.61
N GLY A 48 0.70 -5.05 -3.85
CA GLY A 48 0.97 -6.37 -3.34
C GLY A 48 2.18 -7.05 -3.98
N PHE A 49 2.32 -6.92 -5.31
CA PHE A 49 3.24 -7.75 -6.10
C PHE A 49 4.27 -6.96 -6.92
N ALA A 50 3.93 -5.79 -7.44
CA ALA A 50 4.77 -5.07 -8.41
C ALA A 50 5.45 -3.81 -7.84
N CYS A 51 5.10 -3.36 -6.64
CA CYS A 51 5.72 -2.18 -6.03
C CYS A 51 7.10 -2.52 -5.47
N ALA A 52 8.16 -1.87 -5.98
CA ALA A 52 9.52 -2.08 -5.51
C ALA A 52 9.70 -1.82 -4.01
N PHE A 53 9.04 -0.79 -3.46
CA PHE A 53 9.01 -0.55 -2.01
C PHE A 53 8.27 -1.65 -1.24
N GLY A 54 7.20 -2.20 -1.80
CA GLY A 54 6.48 -3.33 -1.22
C GLY A 54 7.35 -4.56 -1.13
N SER A 55 7.97 -4.96 -2.26
CA SER A 55 8.87 -6.12 -2.34
C SER A 55 10.11 -5.96 -1.45
N LEU A 56 10.68 -4.75 -1.39
CA LEU A 56 11.80 -4.44 -0.49
C LEU A 56 11.38 -4.59 0.98
N GLY A 57 10.20 -4.10 1.35
CA GLY A 57 9.66 -4.23 2.69
C GLY A 57 9.42 -5.68 3.10
N ASP A 58 8.87 -6.48 2.19
CA ASP A 58 8.65 -7.92 2.41
C ASP A 58 9.98 -8.65 2.60
N ALA A 59 11.02 -8.34 1.80
CA ALA A 59 12.35 -8.91 1.93
C ALA A 59 13.02 -8.54 3.28
N MET A 60 12.96 -7.26 3.66
CA MET A 60 13.51 -6.77 4.94
C MET A 60 12.82 -7.45 6.13
N HIS A 61 11.49 -7.58 6.10
CA HIS A 61 10.76 -8.23 7.17
C HIS A 61 11.01 -9.76 7.20
N ALA A 62 11.19 -10.40 6.06
CA ALA A 62 11.57 -11.82 5.99
C ALA A 62 12.94 -12.06 6.66
N ILE A 63 13.94 -11.19 6.42
CA ILE A 63 15.24 -11.23 7.10
C ILE A 63 15.06 -11.13 8.61
N TYR A 64 14.24 -10.17 9.08
CA TYR A 64 13.92 -10.03 10.51
C TYR A 64 13.29 -11.30 11.08
N GLY A 65 12.34 -11.91 10.36
CA GLY A 65 11.71 -13.17 10.77
C GLY A 65 12.71 -14.31 10.92
N ILE A 66 13.70 -14.43 10.01
CA ILE A 66 14.78 -15.43 10.08
C ILE A 66 15.66 -15.17 11.32
N ILE A 67 16.02 -13.92 11.58
CA ILE A 67 16.82 -13.52 12.75
C ILE A 67 16.06 -13.85 14.05
N CYS A 68 14.75 -13.53 14.11
CA CYS A 68 13.92 -13.85 15.28
C CYS A 68 13.83 -15.36 15.52
N LYS A 69 13.65 -16.17 14.45
CA LYS A 69 13.66 -17.64 14.55
C LYS A 69 14.99 -18.18 15.11
N LYS A 70 16.14 -17.68 14.59
CA LYS A 70 17.46 -18.09 15.11
C LYS A 70 17.66 -17.72 16.57
N ARG A 71 17.12 -16.55 16.99
CA ARG A 71 17.21 -16.07 18.38
C ARG A 71 16.10 -16.59 19.29
N LYS A 72 15.21 -17.45 18.80
CA LYS A 72 14.02 -17.98 19.52
C LYS A 72 13.15 -16.88 20.15
N LYS A 73 13.12 -15.69 19.52
CA LYS A 73 12.30 -14.54 19.95
C LYS A 73 11.10 -14.41 19.01
N LYS A 74 9.94 -14.04 19.58
CA LYS A 74 8.77 -13.67 18.77
C LYS A 74 9.01 -12.31 18.09
N PRO A 75 8.66 -12.15 16.80
CA PRO A 75 8.74 -10.85 16.14
C PRO A 75 7.85 -9.84 16.88
N ARG A 76 8.35 -8.62 17.01
CA ARG A 76 7.56 -7.52 17.58
C ARG A 76 6.64 -6.99 16.51
N CYS A 77 5.35 -6.92 16.79
CA CYS A 77 4.34 -6.28 15.95
C CYS A 77 3.78 -5.06 16.68
N ILE A 78 3.38 -4.05 15.95
CA ILE A 78 2.72 -2.86 16.48
C ILE A 78 1.36 -3.29 17.05
N LYS A 79 1.01 -2.76 18.25
CA LYS A 79 -0.30 -3.00 18.84
C LYS A 79 -1.41 -2.55 17.90
N PRO A 80 -2.51 -3.31 17.74
CA PRO A 80 -3.57 -2.99 16.76
C PRO A 80 -4.20 -1.62 16.99
N GLU A 81 -4.35 -1.19 18.25
CA GLU A 81 -4.87 0.12 18.61
C GLU A 81 -3.97 1.27 18.08
N LEU A 82 -2.65 1.12 18.24
CA LEU A 82 -1.70 2.10 17.73
C LEU A 82 -1.64 2.08 16.20
N ALA A 83 -1.71 0.90 15.60
CA ALA A 83 -1.72 0.73 14.15
C ALA A 83 -2.90 1.44 13.50
N LYS A 84 -4.11 1.38 14.07
CA LYS A 84 -5.30 2.11 13.57
C LYS A 84 -5.07 3.63 13.55
N LYS A 85 -4.40 4.18 14.57
CA LYS A 85 -4.05 5.61 14.62
C LYS A 85 -2.96 5.98 13.61
N LEU A 86 -1.94 5.14 13.47
CA LEU A 86 -0.83 5.36 12.54
C LEU A 86 -1.27 5.35 11.06
N VAL A 87 -2.31 4.60 10.71
CA VAL A 87 -2.88 4.60 9.34
C VAL A 87 -3.35 5.98 8.92
N LEU A 88 -3.78 6.84 9.85
CA LEU A 88 -4.20 8.22 9.54
C LEU A 88 -3.03 9.10 9.07
N ILE A 89 -1.79 8.75 9.43
CA ILE A 89 -0.59 9.53 9.06
C ILE A 89 -0.46 9.62 7.53
N LYS A 90 -0.78 8.55 6.79
CA LYS A 90 -0.70 8.56 5.31
C LYS A 90 -1.61 9.62 4.68
N TYR A 91 -2.79 9.85 5.27
CA TYR A 91 -3.72 10.90 4.81
C TYR A 91 -3.21 12.29 5.18
N GLY A 92 -2.62 12.44 6.37
CA GLY A 92 -1.95 13.68 6.78
C GLY A 92 -0.78 14.05 5.86
N ILE A 93 0.04 13.07 5.48
CA ILE A 93 1.14 13.26 4.52
C ILE A 93 0.59 13.63 3.14
N LEU A 94 -0.45 12.96 2.66
CA LEU A 94 -1.09 13.30 1.38
C LEU A 94 -1.62 14.74 1.39
N LEU A 95 -2.32 15.13 2.45
CA LEU A 95 -2.83 16.49 2.63
C LEU A 95 -1.71 17.51 2.66
N LEU A 96 -0.65 17.25 3.42
CA LEU A 96 0.52 18.13 3.49
C LEU A 96 1.15 18.34 2.12
N ILE A 97 1.36 17.26 1.36
CA ILE A 97 1.92 17.33 0.00
C ILE A 97 0.98 18.12 -0.92
N ALA A 98 -0.33 17.87 -0.85
CA ALA A 98 -1.32 18.59 -1.64
C ALA A 98 -1.30 20.09 -1.34
N LEU A 99 -1.25 20.48 -0.08
CA LEU A 99 -1.16 21.89 0.35
C LEU A 99 0.17 22.53 -0.09
N CYS A 100 1.29 21.83 0.04
CA CYS A 100 2.59 22.33 -0.43
C CYS A 100 2.63 22.51 -1.94
N CYS A 101 1.99 21.63 -2.70
CA CYS A 101 1.86 21.76 -4.15
C CYS A 101 0.95 22.93 -4.52
N PHE A 102 -0.19 23.06 -3.85
CA PHE A 102 -1.14 24.15 -4.04
C PHE A 102 -0.51 25.53 -3.75
N ALA A 103 0.28 25.63 -2.68
CA ALA A 103 1.00 26.85 -2.31
C ALA A 103 2.26 27.12 -3.17
N GLY A 104 2.61 26.25 -4.13
CA GLY A 104 3.81 26.37 -4.96
C GLY A 104 5.15 26.19 -4.24
N VAL A 105 5.12 25.79 -2.95
CA VAL A 105 6.31 25.63 -2.10
C VAL A 105 7.01 24.30 -2.36
N TYR A 106 6.31 23.32 -2.92
CA TYR A 106 6.84 21.96 -3.12
C TYR A 106 8.12 21.93 -3.98
N GLN A 107 8.26 22.85 -4.95
CA GLN A 107 9.47 22.92 -5.79
C GLN A 107 10.72 23.27 -4.99
N LYS A 108 10.60 24.02 -3.89
CA LYS A 108 11.72 24.37 -2.98
C LYS A 108 12.10 23.19 -2.08
N ALA A 109 11.21 22.21 -1.89
CA ALA A 109 11.45 21.00 -1.09
C ALA A 109 12.03 19.83 -1.91
N ARG A 110 12.63 20.12 -3.07
CA ARG A 110 13.36 19.08 -3.85
C ARG A 110 14.43 18.45 -2.98
N GLY A 111 14.56 17.13 -3.04
CA GLY A 111 15.54 16.39 -2.24
C GLY A 111 15.02 15.84 -0.91
N THR A 112 13.79 16.18 -0.49
CA THR A 112 13.17 15.62 0.72
C THR A 112 12.42 14.31 0.44
N SER A 113 12.16 13.99 -0.84
CA SER A 113 11.38 12.81 -1.22
C SER A 113 12.23 11.53 -1.10
N PRO A 114 11.86 10.57 -0.24
CA PRO A 114 12.56 9.28 -0.15
C PRO A 114 12.40 8.44 -1.43
N TRP A 115 11.37 8.70 -2.23
CA TRP A 115 11.14 8.04 -3.51
C TRP A 115 12.13 8.48 -4.58
N ASP A 116 12.48 9.77 -4.60
CA ASP A 116 13.46 10.30 -5.55
C ASP A 116 14.83 9.73 -5.22
N VAL A 117 15.21 9.68 -3.93
CA VAL A 117 16.46 9.05 -3.47
C VAL A 117 16.50 7.57 -3.84
N PHE A 118 15.44 6.83 -3.61
CA PHE A 118 15.36 5.40 -3.98
C PHE A 118 15.50 5.20 -5.49
N SER A 119 14.82 6.02 -6.29
CA SER A 119 14.93 5.98 -7.76
C SER A 119 16.33 6.30 -8.26
N MET A 120 17.01 7.27 -7.65
CA MET A 120 18.39 7.63 -7.99
C MET A 120 19.38 6.51 -7.65
N LEU A 121 19.25 5.92 -6.48
CA LEU A 121 20.05 4.75 -6.06
C LEU A 121 19.84 3.57 -7.00
N HIS A 122 18.61 3.29 -7.38
CA HIS A 122 18.29 2.22 -8.33
C HIS A 122 18.85 2.47 -9.73
N ALA A 123 18.94 3.74 -10.14
CA ALA A 123 19.56 4.16 -11.41
C ALA A 123 21.09 4.24 -11.35
N GLY A 124 21.73 3.90 -10.23
CA GLY A 124 23.19 3.97 -10.05
C GLY A 124 23.74 5.39 -9.92
N ASN A 125 22.89 6.37 -9.65
CA ASN A 125 23.30 7.75 -9.47
C ASN A 125 23.54 8.07 -7.99
N PHE A 126 24.83 8.21 -7.61
CA PHE A 126 25.26 8.44 -6.23
C PHE A 126 25.51 9.92 -5.90
N ARG A 127 25.13 10.86 -6.77
CA ARG A 127 25.23 12.30 -6.47
C ARG A 127 24.09 12.72 -5.52
N LEU A 128 24.21 12.33 -4.26
CA LEU A 128 23.16 12.47 -3.25
C LEU A 128 23.41 13.64 -2.28
N SER A 129 24.40 14.48 -2.50
CA SER A 129 24.76 15.57 -1.57
C SER A 129 23.62 16.57 -1.29
N SER A 130 22.72 16.78 -2.27
CA SER A 130 21.55 17.66 -2.11
C SER A 130 20.32 16.93 -1.55
N TYR A 131 20.39 15.61 -1.31
CA TYR A 131 19.25 14.77 -0.93
C TYR A 131 19.37 14.21 0.50
N ILE A 132 20.19 14.84 1.36
CA ILE A 132 20.43 14.39 2.74
C ILE A 132 19.12 14.13 3.51
N PRO A 133 18.11 15.05 3.52
CA PRO A 133 16.86 14.79 4.23
C PRO A 133 16.11 13.56 3.69
N GLY A 134 16.11 13.39 2.36
CA GLY A 134 15.48 12.23 1.70
C GLY A 134 16.18 10.91 2.07
N ILE A 135 17.51 10.92 2.21
CA ILE A 135 18.31 9.76 2.63
C ILE A 135 17.95 9.38 4.09
N VAL A 136 17.91 10.35 4.99
CA VAL A 136 17.55 10.12 6.39
C VAL A 136 16.15 9.51 6.49
N LEU A 137 15.19 10.07 5.75
CA LEU A 137 13.82 9.54 5.69
C LEU A 137 13.80 8.11 5.12
N LEU A 138 14.56 7.85 4.05
CA LEU A 138 14.64 6.51 3.46
C LEU A 138 15.19 5.50 4.46
N VAL A 139 16.26 5.83 5.19
CA VAL A 139 16.84 4.96 6.23
C VAL A 139 15.83 4.70 7.34
N LEU A 140 15.12 5.71 7.82
CA LEU A 140 14.08 5.54 8.84
C LEU A 140 12.94 4.63 8.34
N ILE A 141 12.53 4.78 7.09
CA ILE A 141 11.53 3.91 6.45
C ILE A 141 12.04 2.46 6.39
N LEU A 142 13.28 2.24 5.98
CA LEU A 142 13.87 0.89 5.93
C LEU A 142 13.93 0.23 7.31
N VAL A 143 14.30 1.00 8.35
CA VAL A 143 14.25 0.52 9.73
C VAL A 143 12.82 0.16 10.14
N GLY A 144 11.83 0.99 9.80
CA GLY A 144 10.42 0.69 10.04
C GLY A 144 9.96 -0.59 9.34
N MET A 145 10.35 -0.78 8.07
CA MET A 145 10.04 -1.98 7.28
C MET A 145 10.71 -3.24 7.82
N PHE A 146 11.86 -3.11 8.47
CA PHE A 146 12.53 -4.24 9.10
C PHE A 146 11.69 -4.81 10.25
N PHE A 147 11.10 -3.96 11.08
CA PHE A 147 10.30 -4.38 12.24
C PHE A 147 8.85 -4.72 11.91
N GLU A 148 8.22 -3.99 10.98
CA GLU A 148 6.81 -4.16 10.62
C GLU A 148 6.68 -4.41 9.12
N GLU A 149 5.95 -5.46 8.77
CA GLU A 149 5.70 -5.81 7.39
C GLU A 149 4.93 -4.67 6.68
N ARG A 150 5.45 -4.24 5.51
CA ARG A 150 4.82 -3.18 4.68
C ARG A 150 4.59 -1.86 5.41
N PHE A 151 5.45 -1.53 6.39
CA PHE A 151 5.37 -0.31 7.20
C PHE A 151 5.13 0.94 6.36
N PHE A 152 5.95 1.15 5.31
CA PHE A 152 5.80 2.32 4.43
C PHE A 152 4.46 2.34 3.70
N CYS A 153 4.06 1.23 3.07
CA CYS A 153 2.84 1.14 2.29
C CYS A 153 1.59 1.34 3.13
N ARG A 154 1.64 0.93 4.41
CA ARG A 154 0.52 1.00 5.35
C ARG A 154 0.35 2.37 5.98
N PHE A 155 1.45 3.01 6.42
CA PHE A 155 1.40 4.19 7.27
C PHE A 155 1.88 5.48 6.62
N LEU A 156 2.79 5.43 5.64
CA LEU A 156 3.49 6.60 5.13
C LEU A 156 3.23 6.88 3.64
N CYS A 157 2.82 5.90 2.86
CA CYS A 157 2.72 6.05 1.40
C CYS A 157 1.54 6.96 1.00
N PRO A 158 1.78 8.15 0.41
CA PRO A 158 0.71 9.04 -0.03
C PRO A 158 -0.11 8.45 -1.19
N MET A 159 0.51 7.70 -2.11
CA MET A 159 -0.22 6.98 -3.14
C MET A 159 -1.10 5.88 -2.54
N GLY A 160 -0.64 5.24 -1.45
CA GLY A 160 -1.45 4.33 -0.67
C GLY A 160 -2.70 4.99 -0.08
N ALA A 161 -2.62 6.26 0.33
CA ALA A 161 -3.78 7.03 0.76
C ALA A 161 -4.74 7.29 -0.40
N VAL A 162 -4.25 7.71 -1.59
CA VAL A 162 -5.08 7.89 -2.79
C VAL A 162 -5.84 6.62 -3.12
N PHE A 163 -5.15 5.47 -3.16
CA PHE A 163 -5.78 4.19 -3.49
C PHE A 163 -6.79 3.72 -2.44
N SER A 164 -6.61 4.07 -1.17
CA SER A 164 -7.58 3.74 -0.13
C SER A 164 -8.90 4.52 -0.29
N LEU A 165 -8.89 5.65 -0.97
CA LEU A 165 -10.07 6.49 -1.21
C LEU A 165 -10.83 6.07 -2.47
N LEU A 166 -10.22 5.27 -3.35
CA LEU A 166 -10.87 4.81 -4.57
C LEU A 166 -11.88 3.69 -4.28
N PRO A 167 -13.05 3.71 -4.93
CA PRO A 167 -13.99 2.59 -4.87
C PRO A 167 -13.36 1.39 -5.59
N ILE A 168 -13.37 0.24 -4.96
CA ILE A 168 -12.87 -1.02 -5.54
C ILE A 168 -14.06 -1.83 -6.03
N LEU A 169 -13.99 -2.28 -7.28
CA LEU A 169 -14.98 -3.16 -7.85
C LEU A 169 -14.78 -4.61 -7.32
N PRO A 170 -15.85 -5.36 -7.08
CA PRO A 170 -15.77 -6.67 -6.42
C PRO A 170 -15.31 -7.81 -7.34
N PHE A 171 -14.47 -7.54 -8.35
CA PHE A 171 -14.02 -8.58 -9.29
C PHE A 171 -12.93 -9.48 -8.71
N PHE A 172 -11.98 -8.93 -7.96
CA PHE A 172 -10.84 -9.64 -7.40
C PHE A 172 -10.74 -9.45 -5.88
N THR A 173 -11.88 -9.43 -5.20
CA THR A 173 -11.94 -9.19 -3.77
C THR A 173 -11.96 -10.49 -2.97
N LEU A 174 -11.51 -10.43 -1.72
CA LEU A 174 -11.47 -11.56 -0.81
C LEU A 174 -12.79 -11.69 -0.07
N HIS A 175 -13.29 -12.90 0.08
CA HIS A 175 -14.49 -13.19 0.87
C HIS A 175 -14.29 -14.40 1.78
N ARG A 176 -15.04 -14.43 2.88
CA ARG A 176 -14.99 -15.47 3.90
C ARG A 176 -16.38 -15.67 4.53
N LYS A 177 -16.79 -16.93 4.69
CA LYS A 177 -17.98 -17.28 5.51
C LYS A 177 -17.51 -17.68 6.92
N ARG A 178 -17.91 -16.92 7.95
CA ARG A 178 -17.47 -17.17 9.33
C ARG A 178 -18.00 -18.48 9.89
N GLU A 179 -19.14 -18.92 9.43
CA GLU A 179 -19.76 -20.19 9.81
C GLU A 179 -18.85 -21.40 9.56
N ASN A 180 -18.08 -21.35 8.47
CA ASN A 180 -17.15 -22.40 8.09
C ASN A 180 -15.78 -22.29 8.81
N CYS A 181 -15.59 -21.29 9.66
CA CYS A 181 -14.35 -21.10 10.40
C CYS A 181 -14.29 -22.00 11.65
N ILE A 182 -13.10 -22.34 12.09
CA ILE A 182 -12.86 -22.96 13.39
C ILE A 182 -13.20 -21.91 14.48
N ARG A 183 -13.92 -22.32 15.53
CA ARG A 183 -14.27 -21.45 16.64
C ARG A 183 -13.01 -20.79 17.24
N GLY A 184 -13.04 -19.46 17.41
CA GLY A 184 -11.90 -18.68 17.95
C GLY A 184 -10.72 -18.50 17.01
N CYS A 185 -10.79 -18.98 15.75
CA CYS A 185 -9.70 -18.80 14.79
C CYS A 185 -9.60 -17.34 14.31
N SER A 186 -8.39 -16.78 14.36
CA SER A 186 -8.05 -15.45 13.86
C SER A 186 -6.75 -15.48 13.02
N ALA A 187 -6.41 -16.61 12.40
CA ALA A 187 -5.17 -16.79 11.67
C ALA A 187 -5.03 -15.78 10.51
N CYS A 188 -6.09 -15.59 9.73
CA CYS A 188 -6.13 -14.63 8.61
C CYS A 188 -5.90 -13.18 9.05
N THR A 189 -6.51 -12.74 10.13
CA THR A 189 -6.35 -11.38 10.66
C THR A 189 -4.93 -11.15 11.22
N ARG A 190 -4.38 -12.16 11.92
CA ARG A 190 -3.01 -12.07 12.48
C ARG A 190 -1.93 -12.06 11.41
N GLN A 191 -2.15 -12.73 10.29
CA GLN A 191 -1.20 -12.78 9.18
C GLN A 191 -1.37 -11.61 8.20
N CYS A 192 -2.43 -10.81 8.34
CA CYS A 192 -2.71 -9.73 7.43
C CYS A 192 -1.77 -8.53 7.67
N PRO A 193 -0.92 -8.12 6.72
CA PRO A 193 -0.02 -6.99 6.87
C PRO A 193 -0.76 -5.64 6.97
N SER A 194 -1.99 -5.56 6.44
CA SER A 194 -2.86 -4.38 6.58
C SER A 194 -3.72 -4.40 7.83
N ALA A 195 -3.78 -5.53 8.56
CA ALA A 195 -4.72 -5.79 9.65
C ALA A 195 -6.20 -5.53 9.27
N VAL A 196 -6.55 -5.79 8.02
CA VAL A 196 -7.94 -5.73 7.56
C VAL A 196 -8.69 -6.95 8.10
N GLU A 197 -9.86 -6.71 8.68
CA GLU A 197 -10.76 -7.78 9.13
C GLU A 197 -11.69 -8.15 7.97
N LEU A 198 -11.57 -9.38 7.48
CA LEU A 198 -12.47 -9.87 6.44
C LEU A 198 -13.91 -9.94 6.96
N PRO A 199 -14.91 -9.59 6.13
CA PRO A 199 -16.32 -9.68 6.50
C PRO A 199 -16.69 -11.06 7.04
N SER A 200 -17.65 -11.10 7.97
CA SER A 200 -18.07 -12.34 8.62
C SER A 200 -19.27 -13.01 7.95
N ASP A 201 -20.02 -12.27 7.18
CA ASP A 201 -21.28 -12.64 6.54
C ASP A 201 -21.14 -13.26 5.14
N GLY A 202 -19.90 -13.44 4.67
CA GLY A 202 -19.62 -13.90 3.31
C GLY A 202 -19.69 -12.80 2.25
N SER A 203 -19.87 -11.53 2.66
CA SER A 203 -19.69 -10.41 1.75
C SER A 203 -18.23 -10.27 1.30
N VAL A 204 -18.00 -9.53 0.22
CA VAL A 204 -16.65 -9.29 -0.30
C VAL A 204 -15.96 -8.17 0.47
N GLU A 205 -14.63 -8.30 0.64
CA GLU A 205 -13.80 -7.25 1.21
C GLU A 205 -13.52 -6.18 0.13
N ILE A 206 -14.14 -5.03 0.30
CA ILE A 206 -14.00 -3.86 -0.61
C ILE A 206 -13.17 -2.72 0.00
N SER A 207 -12.55 -2.95 1.16
CA SER A 207 -11.70 -1.95 1.78
C SER A 207 -10.50 -1.62 0.91
N GLY A 208 -10.31 -0.34 0.62
CA GLY A 208 -9.15 0.16 -0.09
C GLY A 208 -7.81 -0.09 0.64
N ASP A 209 -7.81 -0.64 1.85
CA ASP A 209 -6.60 -0.95 2.61
C ASP A 209 -6.09 -2.39 2.39
N CYS A 210 -6.87 -3.26 1.76
CA CYS A 210 -6.44 -4.60 1.41
C CYS A 210 -5.40 -4.58 0.27
N PHE A 211 -4.20 -5.13 0.49
CA PHE A 211 -3.14 -5.24 -0.54
C PHE A 211 -3.36 -6.41 -1.50
N GLN A 212 -4.38 -7.23 -1.28
CA GLN A 212 -4.66 -8.45 -2.05
C GLN A 212 -3.46 -9.40 -2.19
N CYS A 213 -2.60 -9.42 -1.18
CA CYS A 213 -1.38 -10.24 -1.14
C CYS A 213 -1.66 -11.75 -0.91
N GLN A 214 -2.90 -12.15 -0.74
CA GLN A 214 -3.40 -13.53 -0.61
C GLN A 214 -2.85 -14.33 0.59
N LYS A 215 -2.00 -13.78 1.45
CA LYS A 215 -1.45 -14.45 2.65
C LYS A 215 -2.51 -15.04 3.57
N CYS A 216 -3.71 -14.44 3.61
CA CYS A 216 -4.84 -14.94 4.37
C CYS A 216 -5.42 -16.25 3.79
N ILE A 217 -5.34 -16.45 2.47
CA ILE A 217 -5.76 -17.68 1.77
C ILE A 217 -4.83 -18.83 2.19
N ASP A 218 -3.51 -18.63 2.05
CA ASP A 218 -2.50 -19.65 2.36
C ASP A 218 -2.50 -20.03 3.85
N THR A 219 -2.81 -19.08 4.73
CA THR A 219 -2.80 -19.31 6.18
C THR A 219 -4.10 -19.96 6.67
N CYS A 220 -5.15 -20.02 5.86
CA CYS A 220 -6.45 -20.53 6.29
C CYS A 220 -6.46 -22.08 6.37
N PRO A 221 -6.56 -22.69 7.59
CA PRO A 221 -6.50 -24.14 7.72
C PRO A 221 -7.71 -24.88 7.13
N LYS A 222 -8.80 -24.16 6.85
CA LYS A 222 -10.02 -24.68 6.26
C LYS A 222 -10.19 -24.34 4.78
N GLY A 223 -9.26 -23.55 4.19
CA GLY A 223 -9.42 -23.06 2.81
C GLY A 223 -10.70 -22.24 2.58
N ASN A 224 -11.21 -21.57 3.63
CA ASN A 224 -12.49 -20.88 3.60
C ASN A 224 -12.40 -19.43 3.10
N ILE A 225 -11.22 -18.99 2.66
CA ILE A 225 -11.00 -17.66 2.08
C ILE A 225 -10.75 -17.84 0.60
N ARG A 226 -11.53 -17.14 -0.20
CA ARG A 226 -11.44 -17.20 -1.66
C ARG A 226 -11.33 -15.81 -2.23
N CYS A 227 -10.65 -15.69 -3.36
CA CYS A 227 -10.60 -14.49 -4.19
C CYS A 227 -11.51 -14.71 -5.40
N GLY A 228 -12.40 -13.78 -5.69
CA GLY A 228 -13.29 -13.87 -6.84
C GLY A 228 -14.51 -12.98 -6.75
N VAL A 229 -15.31 -13.02 -7.80
CA VAL A 229 -16.61 -12.34 -7.86
C VAL A 229 -17.61 -13.15 -7.04
N LYS A 230 -18.33 -12.50 -6.11
CA LYS A 230 -19.48 -13.11 -5.48
C LYS A 230 -20.61 -13.12 -6.51
N GLU A 231 -20.97 -14.28 -6.99
CA GLU A 231 -22.14 -14.42 -7.85
C GLU A 231 -23.42 -14.03 -7.07
N LEU A 232 -24.20 -13.18 -7.69
CA LEU A 232 -25.59 -12.98 -7.35
C LEU A 232 -26.36 -14.25 -7.76
N GLN A 233 -26.43 -15.22 -6.84
CA GLN A 233 -27.13 -16.51 -6.98
C GLN A 233 -26.40 -17.63 -7.76
N GLY A 234 -25.78 -18.52 -7.04
CA GLY A 234 -25.81 -19.97 -7.35
C GLY A 234 -24.58 -20.60 -7.95
N ASN A 235 -23.70 -19.95 -8.67
CA ASN A 235 -22.47 -20.57 -9.22
C ASN A 235 -21.23 -19.70 -8.93
N GLU A 236 -20.26 -20.27 -8.25
CA GLU A 236 -18.99 -19.60 -7.94
C GLU A 236 -18.06 -19.67 -9.17
N ILE A 237 -17.79 -18.54 -9.83
CA ILE A 237 -16.68 -18.48 -10.79
C ILE A 237 -15.40 -18.39 -9.98
N LEU A 238 -14.72 -19.51 -9.85
CA LEU A 238 -13.46 -19.64 -9.14
C LEU A 238 -12.33 -19.25 -10.09
N PHE A 239 -11.70 -18.09 -9.86
CA PHE A 239 -10.40 -17.80 -10.45
C PHE A 239 -9.32 -18.32 -9.48
N THR A 240 -8.85 -19.54 -9.72
CA THR A 240 -7.59 -20.02 -9.14
C THR A 240 -6.45 -19.47 -9.97
N LEU A 241 -5.68 -18.53 -9.40
CA LEU A 241 -4.34 -18.15 -9.88
C LEU A 241 -3.30 -18.98 -9.15
#